data_982a6ab324965cedb4581f26ae7d8ad2
#
_entry.id   982a6ab324965cedb4581f26ae7d8ad2
#
_cell.length_a   1.000
_cell.length_b   1.000
_cell.length_c   1.000
_cell.angle_alpha   90.00
_cell.angle_beta   90.00
_cell.angle_gamma   90.00
#
_symmetry.space_group_name_H-M   'P 1'
#
loop_
_entity.id
_entity.type
_entity.pdbx_description
1 polymer ?
#
loop_
_entity_poly.entity_id
_entity_poly.type
_entity_poly.pdbx_seq_one_letter_code
_entity_poly.pdbx_strand_id
1 'polypeptide(L)'
;MPSNSKFRFSSEPEPHKLRTKQILASSPDVRNLISKNPFTIIPLVALVAGMVVISWLLKDSPWWLILLVAYTVGAFANHALFVMIHECSHNLLFKGKTLNFLASITANLPHVLPSAVSFTRYHRMHHVHQGNHELDADLPDFWEARVFGNNFFSKALWLLLFPFFQVRRTFRLKNIKPVDGWIITNWVFQFAFDAAIWIFFGPKALMFMLISFFFSVGLHPLGARWIQEHYLVLDENQETYSYYGPLNLLSFNVGYHNEHHDFPSIPWNKLPQLKQSAPSFYDTLKSHQSWTSLFFRFLFDKNVTLHSRILRDDKAKEKTIAIEDKGIKYY
;
A
#
# COMPACT_ATOMS: atom_id res chain seq x y z
N MET A 1 -10.39 -4.31 -27.80
CA MET A 1 -9.11 -3.89 -27.19
C MET A 1 -8.10 -4.99 -27.46
N PRO A 2 -6.83 -4.69 -27.83
CA PRO A 2 -5.82 -5.73 -27.95
C PRO A 2 -5.64 -6.41 -26.60
N SER A 3 -5.42 -7.73 -26.61
CA SER A 3 -5.16 -8.48 -25.37
C SER A 3 -3.95 -7.86 -24.69
N ASN A 4 -4.11 -7.35 -23.45
CA ASN A 4 -3.03 -6.77 -22.64
C ASN A 4 -2.05 -7.87 -22.19
N SER A 5 -1.33 -8.44 -23.14
CA SER A 5 -0.30 -9.47 -22.92
C SER A 5 1.09 -8.88 -22.67
N LYS A 6 1.23 -7.54 -22.67
CA LYS A 6 2.49 -6.83 -22.46
C LYS A 6 2.27 -5.57 -21.63
N PHE A 7 3.24 -5.23 -20.82
CA PHE A 7 3.28 -3.94 -20.14
C PHE A 7 3.32 -2.78 -21.15
N ARG A 8 2.73 -1.66 -20.77
CA ARG A 8 2.80 -0.43 -21.56
C ARG A 8 4.09 0.33 -21.20
N PHE A 9 4.93 0.60 -22.20
CA PHE A 9 6.15 1.38 -22.00
C PHE A 9 5.88 2.86 -22.17
N SER A 10 6.50 3.69 -21.31
CA SER A 10 6.46 5.14 -21.38
C SER A 10 7.87 5.73 -21.24
N SER A 11 8.20 6.69 -22.11
CA SER A 11 9.39 7.55 -21.99
C SER A 11 9.09 8.85 -21.23
N GLU A 12 7.84 9.05 -20.79
CA GLU A 12 7.46 10.22 -20.01
C GLU A 12 7.68 9.97 -18.51
N PRO A 13 8.06 10.99 -17.74
CA PRO A 13 8.17 10.91 -16.30
C PRO A 13 6.80 10.61 -15.67
N GLU A 14 6.81 10.15 -14.42
CA GLU A 14 5.57 10.02 -13.66
C GLU A 14 4.90 11.41 -13.48
N PRO A 15 3.55 11.48 -13.42
CA PRO A 15 2.85 12.77 -13.48
C PRO A 15 2.91 13.57 -12.17
N HIS A 16 3.25 12.94 -11.05
CA HIS A 16 3.07 13.50 -9.71
C HIS A 16 3.95 14.72 -9.44
N LYS A 17 5.24 14.65 -9.81
CA LYS A 17 6.19 15.76 -9.59
C LYS A 17 5.79 17.02 -10.34
N LEU A 18 5.33 16.86 -11.59
CA LEU A 18 4.85 18.00 -12.37
C LEU A 18 3.57 18.57 -11.79
N ARG A 19 2.60 17.70 -11.43
CA ARG A 19 1.32 18.12 -10.84
C ARG A 19 1.53 18.81 -9.50
N THR A 20 2.39 18.31 -8.62
CA THR A 20 2.78 18.98 -7.36
C THR A 20 3.29 20.39 -7.60
N LYS A 21 4.18 20.57 -8.59
CA LYS A 21 4.71 21.89 -8.94
C LYS A 21 3.60 22.84 -9.40
N GLN A 22 2.69 22.36 -10.24
CA GLN A 22 1.57 23.13 -10.74
C GLN A 22 0.58 23.52 -9.63
N ILE A 23 0.25 22.57 -8.74
CA ILE A 23 -0.62 22.82 -7.58
C ILE A 23 0.01 23.87 -6.66
N LEU A 24 1.29 23.76 -6.33
CA LEU A 24 1.97 24.74 -5.48
C LEU A 24 2.08 26.14 -6.10
N ALA A 25 2.08 26.22 -7.41
CA ALA A 25 2.06 27.50 -8.13
C ALA A 25 0.68 28.17 -8.11
N SER A 26 -0.39 27.38 -8.25
CA SER A 26 -1.78 27.90 -8.30
C SER A 26 -2.46 27.98 -6.93
N SER A 27 -2.07 27.12 -5.98
CA SER A 27 -2.67 26.99 -4.65
C SER A 27 -1.56 26.87 -3.57
N PRO A 28 -0.80 27.96 -3.29
CA PRO A 28 0.36 27.91 -2.39
C PRO A 28 0.00 27.49 -0.96
N ASP A 29 -1.24 27.71 -0.52
CA ASP A 29 -1.75 27.38 0.81
C ASP A 29 -1.80 25.86 1.09
N VAL A 30 -1.70 25.02 0.06
CA VAL A 30 -1.56 23.58 0.21
C VAL A 30 -0.35 23.23 1.09
N ARG A 31 0.71 24.04 1.11
CA ARG A 31 1.86 23.87 2.01
C ARG A 31 1.48 23.82 3.49
N ASN A 32 0.41 24.49 3.90
CA ASN A 32 -0.07 24.50 5.28
C ASN A 32 -0.67 23.15 5.72
N LEU A 33 -0.95 22.26 4.78
CA LEU A 33 -1.41 20.91 5.06
C LEU A 33 -0.27 19.96 5.44
N ILE A 34 0.97 20.29 5.03
CA ILE A 34 2.17 19.49 5.36
C ILE A 34 2.39 19.53 6.87
N SER A 35 2.25 18.38 7.52
CA SER A 35 2.30 18.30 8.99
C SER A 35 2.57 16.88 9.46
N LYS A 36 2.57 16.68 10.77
CA LYS A 36 2.57 15.37 11.42
C LYS A 36 1.26 15.20 12.19
N ASN A 37 0.81 13.94 12.31
CA ASN A 37 -0.37 13.60 13.09
C ASN A 37 -0.04 12.57 14.18
N PRO A 38 0.50 13.00 15.33
CA PRO A 38 0.87 12.08 16.42
C PRO A 38 -0.34 11.36 17.02
N PHE A 39 -1.54 11.89 16.89
CA PHE A 39 -2.76 11.25 17.41
C PHE A 39 -3.08 9.94 16.70
N THR A 40 -2.50 9.68 15.51
CA THR A 40 -2.60 8.38 14.82
C THR A 40 -2.08 7.21 15.67
N ILE A 41 -1.23 7.47 16.68
CA ILE A 41 -0.78 6.42 17.60
C ILE A 41 -1.93 5.82 18.41
N ILE A 42 -2.99 6.58 18.70
CA ILE A 42 -4.12 6.13 19.51
C ILE A 42 -4.89 5.00 18.81
N PRO A 43 -5.43 5.19 17.58
CA PRO A 43 -6.08 4.10 16.85
C PRO A 43 -5.11 2.97 16.50
N LEU A 44 -3.81 3.23 16.29
CA LEU A 44 -2.81 2.20 16.06
C LEU A 44 -2.75 1.23 17.25
N VAL A 45 -2.53 1.75 18.47
CA VAL A 45 -2.44 0.94 19.69
C VAL A 45 -3.78 0.24 19.96
N ALA A 46 -4.90 0.93 19.76
CA ALA A 46 -6.23 0.35 19.97
C ALA A 46 -6.49 -0.84 19.03
N LEU A 47 -6.09 -0.73 17.74
CA LEU A 47 -6.22 -1.82 16.77
C LEU A 47 -5.32 -3.01 17.11
N VAL A 48 -4.06 -2.77 17.49
CA VAL A 48 -3.15 -3.85 17.92
C VAL A 48 -3.71 -4.56 19.15
N ALA A 49 -4.13 -3.81 20.18
CA ALA A 49 -4.75 -4.38 21.37
C ALA A 49 -6.05 -5.14 21.05
N GLY A 50 -6.90 -4.58 20.18
CA GLY A 50 -8.11 -5.24 19.69
C GLY A 50 -7.83 -6.58 19.01
N MET A 51 -6.81 -6.63 18.15
CA MET A 51 -6.41 -7.88 17.49
C MET A 51 -5.90 -8.93 18.50
N VAL A 52 -5.16 -8.52 19.52
CA VAL A 52 -4.73 -9.40 20.61
C VAL A 52 -5.93 -9.95 21.40
N VAL A 53 -6.86 -9.08 21.77
CA VAL A 53 -8.08 -9.47 22.51
C VAL A 53 -8.93 -10.44 21.67
N ILE A 54 -9.17 -10.13 20.40
CA ILE A 54 -9.96 -11.00 19.51
C ILE A 54 -9.27 -12.35 19.34
N SER A 55 -7.94 -12.38 19.17
CA SER A 55 -7.21 -13.64 19.04
C SER A 55 -7.32 -14.52 20.30
N TRP A 56 -7.28 -13.89 21.48
CA TRP A 56 -7.52 -14.58 22.75
C TRP A 56 -8.94 -15.13 22.87
N LEU A 57 -9.95 -14.35 22.49
CA LEU A 57 -11.35 -14.80 22.51
C LEU A 57 -11.60 -15.98 21.55
N LEU A 58 -10.89 -16.03 20.43
CA LEU A 58 -11.04 -17.04 19.39
C LEU A 58 -10.17 -18.29 19.59
N LYS A 59 -9.30 -18.33 20.59
CA LYS A 59 -8.28 -19.38 20.76
C LYS A 59 -8.85 -20.82 20.80
N ASP A 60 -10.05 -20.99 21.35
CA ASP A 60 -10.72 -22.29 21.49
C ASP A 60 -11.91 -22.44 20.51
N SER A 61 -12.15 -21.45 19.66
CA SER A 61 -13.26 -21.41 18.73
C SER A 61 -13.12 -22.41 17.56
N PRO A 62 -14.23 -22.84 16.94
CA PRO A 62 -14.17 -23.65 15.72
C PRO A 62 -13.61 -22.83 14.54
N TRP A 63 -12.95 -23.51 13.60
CA TRP A 63 -12.28 -22.88 12.46
C TRP A 63 -13.18 -22.01 11.60
N TRP A 64 -14.44 -22.38 11.42
CA TRP A 64 -15.38 -21.55 10.63
C TRP A 64 -15.60 -20.16 11.25
N LEU A 65 -15.65 -20.08 12.60
CA LEU A 65 -15.79 -18.80 13.28
C LEU A 65 -14.50 -17.97 13.18
N ILE A 66 -13.33 -18.61 13.33
CA ILE A 66 -12.04 -17.98 13.12
C ILE A 66 -11.94 -17.38 11.72
N LEU A 67 -12.30 -18.14 10.68
CA LEU A 67 -12.30 -17.69 9.29
C LEU A 67 -13.29 -16.54 9.06
N LEU A 68 -14.50 -16.64 9.61
CA LEU A 68 -15.51 -15.58 9.51
C LEU A 68 -15.02 -14.28 10.13
N VAL A 69 -14.51 -14.32 11.37
CA VAL A 69 -14.03 -13.12 12.07
C VAL A 69 -12.75 -12.58 11.43
N ALA A 70 -11.86 -13.45 10.94
CA ALA A 70 -10.68 -13.04 10.20
C ALA A 70 -11.03 -12.28 8.92
N TYR A 71 -12.06 -12.74 8.19
CA TYR A 71 -12.51 -12.07 6.97
C TYR A 71 -13.27 -10.77 7.26
N THR A 72 -14.22 -10.76 8.22
CA THR A 72 -15.14 -9.63 8.43
C THR A 72 -14.58 -8.54 9.33
N VAL A 73 -13.71 -8.87 10.29
CA VAL A 73 -13.13 -7.92 11.26
C VAL A 73 -11.61 -7.85 11.14
N GLY A 74 -10.96 -9.00 11.17
CA GLY A 74 -9.50 -9.08 11.17
C GLY A 74 -8.86 -8.48 9.92
N ALA A 75 -9.46 -8.70 8.75
CA ALA A 75 -8.99 -8.13 7.49
C ALA A 75 -9.01 -6.60 7.51
N PHE A 76 -10.07 -5.98 8.01
CA PHE A 76 -10.16 -4.52 8.11
C PHE A 76 -9.17 -3.95 9.11
N ALA A 77 -9.03 -4.58 10.29
CA ALA A 77 -8.08 -4.15 11.30
C ALA A 77 -6.62 -4.24 10.79
N ASN A 78 -6.25 -5.36 10.17
CA ASN A 78 -4.92 -5.52 9.59
C ASN A 78 -4.67 -4.58 8.41
N HIS A 79 -5.68 -4.32 7.56
CA HIS A 79 -5.57 -3.34 6.48
C HIS A 79 -5.31 -1.93 7.04
N ALA A 80 -6.06 -1.52 8.07
CA ALA A 80 -5.87 -0.25 8.75
C ALA A 80 -4.46 -0.13 9.36
N LEU A 81 -3.97 -1.20 10.02
CA LEU A 81 -2.60 -1.25 10.55
C LEU A 81 -1.55 -1.17 9.44
N PHE A 82 -1.79 -1.80 8.28
CA PHE A 82 -0.91 -1.67 7.13
C PHE A 82 -0.85 -0.21 6.62
N VAL A 83 -1.98 0.50 6.59
CA VAL A 83 -2.02 1.93 6.24
C VAL A 83 -1.23 2.75 7.27
N MET A 84 -1.26 2.41 8.55
CA MET A 84 -0.45 3.10 9.56
C MET A 84 1.06 2.83 9.41
N ILE A 85 1.45 1.63 8.98
CA ILE A 85 2.84 1.35 8.56
C ILE A 85 3.22 2.26 7.39
N HIS A 86 2.33 2.43 6.42
CA HIS A 86 2.52 3.34 5.29
C HIS A 86 2.70 4.80 5.75
N GLU A 87 1.86 5.32 6.64
CA GLU A 87 2.02 6.66 7.24
C GLU A 87 3.37 6.82 7.96
N CYS A 88 3.77 5.81 8.74
CA CYS A 88 5.07 5.77 9.38
C CYS A 88 6.23 5.79 8.38
N SER A 89 6.05 5.15 7.21
CA SER A 89 7.06 5.12 6.15
C SER A 89 7.42 6.51 5.64
N HIS A 90 6.45 7.43 5.62
CA HIS A 90 6.61 8.85 5.28
C HIS A 90 6.90 9.76 6.49
N ASN A 91 7.16 9.19 7.68
CA ASN A 91 7.36 9.90 8.94
C ASN A 91 6.19 10.86 9.29
N LEU A 92 4.95 10.44 9.07
CA LEU A 92 3.77 11.30 9.25
C LEU A 92 3.20 11.29 10.66
N LEU A 93 3.58 10.34 11.51
CA LEU A 93 3.16 10.34 12.93
C LEU A 93 4.03 11.30 13.74
N PHE A 94 5.34 11.17 13.69
CA PHE A 94 6.27 11.92 14.52
C PHE A 94 7.36 12.60 13.68
N LYS A 95 8.00 13.65 14.22
CA LYS A 95 9.12 14.34 13.56
C LYS A 95 10.36 13.44 13.41
N GLY A 96 10.62 12.58 14.40
CA GLY A 96 11.79 11.70 14.44
C GLY A 96 11.60 10.37 13.70
N LYS A 97 12.59 9.92 12.94
CA LYS A 97 12.55 8.64 12.21
C LYS A 97 12.39 7.43 13.16
N THR A 98 13.09 7.44 14.30
CA THR A 98 13.08 6.36 15.30
C THR A 98 11.68 6.07 15.81
N LEU A 99 10.92 7.10 16.21
CA LEU A 99 9.56 6.92 16.73
C LEU A 99 8.61 6.41 15.66
N ASN A 100 8.78 6.82 14.39
CA ASN A 100 7.99 6.26 13.28
C ASN A 100 8.37 4.80 13.02
N PHE A 101 9.64 4.40 13.10
CA PHE A 101 10.03 2.99 13.00
C PHE A 101 9.43 2.14 14.13
N LEU A 102 9.47 2.61 15.37
CA LEU A 102 8.89 1.89 16.51
C LEU A 102 7.36 1.76 16.37
N ALA A 103 6.66 2.83 15.98
CA ALA A 103 5.24 2.79 15.70
C ALA A 103 4.91 1.83 14.54
N SER A 104 5.72 1.83 13.49
CA SER A 104 5.60 0.93 12.36
C SER A 104 5.77 -0.55 12.77
N ILE A 105 6.78 -0.86 13.59
CA ILE A 105 7.01 -2.21 14.13
C ILE A 105 5.82 -2.61 15.02
N THR A 106 5.30 -1.71 15.85
CA THR A 106 4.12 -1.98 16.68
C THR A 106 2.89 -2.30 15.83
N ALA A 107 2.62 -1.52 14.78
CA ALA A 107 1.52 -1.77 13.85
C ALA A 107 1.68 -3.09 13.09
N ASN A 108 2.94 -3.55 12.90
CA ASN A 108 3.24 -4.81 12.20
C ASN A 108 2.92 -6.06 13.03
N LEU A 109 2.89 -5.99 14.36
CA LEU A 109 2.77 -7.18 15.22
C LEU A 109 1.61 -8.11 14.84
N PRO A 110 0.37 -7.64 14.59
CA PRO A 110 -0.73 -8.54 14.19
C PRO A 110 -0.61 -9.12 12.78
N HIS A 111 0.35 -8.70 11.96
CA HIS A 111 0.58 -9.26 10.62
C HIS A 111 1.32 -10.59 10.64
N VAL A 112 1.95 -10.96 11.76
CA VAL A 112 2.74 -12.20 11.94
C VAL A 112 4.03 -12.25 11.11
N LEU A 113 4.12 -11.48 10.04
CA LEU A 113 5.29 -11.41 9.14
C LEU A 113 6.03 -10.06 9.33
N PRO A 114 7.35 -10.08 9.58
CA PRO A 114 8.13 -8.85 9.83
C PRO A 114 8.37 -8.07 8.54
N SER A 115 7.44 -7.21 8.16
CA SER A 115 7.45 -6.50 6.88
C SER A 115 7.59 -4.98 6.98
N ALA A 116 7.33 -4.36 8.14
CA ALA A 116 7.18 -2.91 8.27
C ALA A 116 8.43 -2.11 7.86
N VAL A 117 9.61 -2.53 8.28
CA VAL A 117 10.86 -1.82 7.95
C VAL A 117 11.26 -2.03 6.49
N SER A 118 11.09 -3.25 5.97
CA SER A 118 11.31 -3.55 4.56
C SER A 118 10.36 -2.74 3.68
N PHE A 119 9.06 -2.72 4.02
CA PHE A 119 8.05 -1.92 3.33
C PHE A 119 8.47 -0.44 3.27
N THR A 120 8.88 0.16 4.39
CA THR A 120 9.32 1.55 4.42
C THR A 120 10.38 1.86 3.37
N ARG A 121 11.28 0.94 3.09
CA ARG A 121 12.39 1.14 2.14
C ARG A 121 11.92 1.09 0.70
N TYR A 122 11.28 -0.02 0.32
CA TYR A 122 10.89 -0.17 -1.08
C TYR A 122 9.68 0.70 -1.45
N HIS A 123 8.83 1.07 -0.49
CA HIS A 123 7.75 2.00 -0.74
C HIS A 123 8.26 3.42 -1.05
N ARG A 124 9.29 3.88 -0.35
CA ARG A 124 9.97 5.15 -0.71
C ARG A 124 10.65 5.09 -2.08
N MET A 125 11.23 3.94 -2.43
CA MET A 125 11.78 3.73 -3.77
C MET A 125 10.68 3.76 -4.84
N HIS A 126 9.51 3.19 -4.56
CA HIS A 126 8.35 3.25 -5.43
C HIS A 126 7.95 4.71 -5.75
N HIS A 127 7.81 5.58 -4.74
CA HIS A 127 7.50 7.00 -4.95
C HIS A 127 8.53 7.73 -5.82
N VAL A 128 9.80 7.40 -5.68
CA VAL A 128 10.88 8.05 -6.44
C VAL A 128 11.02 7.48 -7.85
N HIS A 129 10.77 6.17 -8.01
CA HIS A 129 11.09 5.40 -9.22
C HIS A 129 9.87 4.67 -9.79
N GLN A 130 8.67 5.22 -9.61
CA GLN A 130 7.42 4.61 -10.08
C GLN A 130 7.54 4.17 -11.55
N GLY A 131 7.23 2.91 -11.79
CA GLY A 131 7.30 2.32 -13.12
C GLY A 131 8.67 1.77 -13.54
N ASN A 132 9.74 1.97 -12.75
CA ASN A 132 11.03 1.37 -13.04
C ASN A 132 11.11 -0.06 -12.49
N HIS A 133 11.23 -1.06 -13.36
CA HIS A 133 11.16 -2.47 -12.96
C HIS A 133 12.24 -2.89 -11.96
N GLU A 134 13.43 -2.27 -11.97
CA GLU A 134 14.54 -2.63 -11.07
C GLU A 134 14.49 -1.92 -9.70
N LEU A 135 13.64 -0.90 -9.56
CA LEU A 135 13.60 -0.02 -8.39
C LEU A 135 12.22 0.08 -7.75
N ASP A 136 11.17 -0.37 -8.44
CA ASP A 136 9.77 -0.31 -8.01
C ASP A 136 9.23 -1.72 -7.71
N ALA A 137 9.04 -2.04 -6.41
CA ALA A 137 8.50 -3.33 -5.96
C ALA A 137 7.00 -3.49 -6.23
N ASP A 138 6.28 -2.42 -6.55
CA ASP A 138 4.84 -2.49 -6.81
C ASP A 138 4.53 -3.03 -8.21
N LEU A 139 5.55 -3.08 -9.06
CA LEU A 139 5.42 -3.73 -10.36
C LEU A 139 5.50 -5.25 -10.24
N PRO A 140 4.57 -6.00 -10.84
CA PRO A 140 4.70 -7.44 -10.99
C PRO A 140 5.97 -7.83 -11.75
N ASP A 141 6.56 -8.96 -11.40
CA ASP A 141 7.62 -9.55 -12.21
C ASP A 141 7.08 -9.98 -13.59
N PHE A 142 7.93 -9.99 -14.61
CA PHE A 142 7.52 -10.43 -15.97
C PHE A 142 6.98 -11.87 -15.99
N TRP A 143 7.60 -12.77 -15.21
CA TRP A 143 7.12 -14.15 -15.09
C TRP A 143 5.78 -14.23 -14.34
N GLU A 144 5.62 -13.43 -13.26
CA GLU A 144 4.40 -13.34 -12.47
C GLU A 144 3.22 -12.90 -13.35
N ALA A 145 3.39 -11.82 -14.12
CA ALA A 145 2.37 -11.33 -15.03
C ALA A 145 2.03 -12.32 -16.15
N ARG A 146 3.02 -13.12 -16.60
CA ARG A 146 2.80 -14.17 -17.61
C ARG A 146 2.00 -15.35 -17.07
N VAL A 147 2.27 -15.77 -15.82
CA VAL A 147 1.66 -16.97 -15.24
C VAL A 147 0.28 -16.68 -14.67
N PHE A 148 0.09 -15.51 -14.01
CA PHE A 148 -1.13 -15.23 -13.22
C PHE A 148 -2.09 -14.24 -13.89
N GLY A 149 -2.01 -14.03 -15.21
CA GLY A 149 -2.61 -12.84 -15.82
C GLY A 149 -4.06 -12.89 -16.26
N ASN A 150 -4.67 -14.04 -16.67
CA ASN A 150 -5.72 -13.95 -17.67
C ASN A 150 -7.05 -14.63 -17.35
N ASN A 151 -7.19 -15.35 -16.26
CA ASN A 151 -8.44 -16.00 -15.90
C ASN A 151 -8.75 -15.85 -14.41
N PHE A 152 -10.01 -16.07 -14.07
CA PHE A 152 -10.52 -15.93 -12.71
C PHE A 152 -9.67 -16.69 -11.67
N PHE A 153 -9.39 -17.96 -11.92
CA PHE A 153 -8.68 -18.80 -10.94
C PHE A 153 -7.23 -18.36 -10.72
N SER A 154 -6.52 -18.00 -11.79
CA SER A 154 -5.14 -17.52 -11.68
C SER A 154 -5.06 -16.15 -10.97
N LYS A 155 -6.01 -15.25 -11.22
CA LYS A 155 -6.08 -13.96 -10.52
C LYS A 155 -6.49 -14.10 -9.07
N ALA A 156 -7.44 -14.99 -8.76
CA ALA A 156 -7.82 -15.29 -7.38
C ALA A 156 -6.64 -15.91 -6.61
N LEU A 157 -5.91 -16.84 -7.22
CA LEU A 157 -4.71 -17.43 -6.63
C LEU A 157 -3.60 -16.39 -6.44
N TRP A 158 -3.42 -15.49 -7.40
CA TRP A 158 -2.47 -14.39 -7.26
C TRP A 158 -2.82 -13.47 -6.09
N LEU A 159 -4.08 -13.07 -5.94
CA LEU A 159 -4.53 -12.30 -4.79
C LEU A 159 -4.33 -13.08 -3.48
N LEU A 160 -4.68 -14.35 -3.44
CA LEU A 160 -4.49 -15.19 -2.25
C LEU A 160 -3.02 -15.25 -1.81
N LEU A 161 -2.11 -15.31 -2.78
CA LEU A 161 -0.66 -15.41 -2.56
C LEU A 161 0.05 -14.06 -2.60
N PHE A 162 -0.68 -12.95 -2.66
CA PHE A 162 -0.11 -11.61 -2.84
C PHE A 162 1.05 -11.25 -1.90
N PRO A 163 1.00 -11.58 -0.58
CA PRO A 163 2.13 -11.30 0.31
C PRO A 163 3.44 -11.97 -0.13
N PHE A 164 3.38 -13.19 -0.68
CA PHE A 164 4.56 -13.90 -1.17
C PHE A 164 5.16 -13.22 -2.42
N PHE A 165 4.31 -12.75 -3.33
CA PHE A 165 4.78 -12.01 -4.51
C PHE A 165 5.46 -10.70 -4.09
N GLN A 166 4.88 -9.97 -3.13
CA GLN A 166 5.49 -8.75 -2.62
C GLN A 166 6.87 -9.00 -2.00
N VAL A 167 7.03 -10.03 -1.18
CA VAL A 167 8.33 -10.42 -0.64
C VAL A 167 9.29 -10.80 -1.77
N ARG A 168 8.83 -11.61 -2.74
CA ARG A 168 9.65 -12.06 -3.88
C ARG A 168 10.19 -10.90 -4.71
N ARG A 169 9.35 -9.88 -4.96
CA ARG A 169 9.73 -8.69 -5.75
C ARG A 169 10.85 -7.89 -5.09
N THR A 170 10.95 -7.87 -3.76
CA THR A 170 12.01 -7.14 -3.06
C THR A 170 13.41 -7.67 -3.37
N PHE A 171 13.57 -8.95 -3.73
CA PHE A 171 14.86 -9.53 -4.14
C PHE A 171 15.34 -9.02 -5.51
N ARG A 172 14.45 -8.46 -6.32
CA ARG A 172 14.81 -7.84 -7.61
C ARG A 172 15.40 -6.45 -7.43
N LEU A 173 15.06 -5.75 -6.34
CA LEU A 173 15.38 -4.35 -6.18
C LEU A 173 16.88 -4.12 -5.99
N LYS A 174 17.41 -3.19 -6.78
CA LYS A 174 18.77 -2.68 -6.64
C LYS A 174 18.83 -1.56 -5.59
N ASN A 175 20.02 -1.37 -5.01
CA ASN A 175 20.32 -0.26 -4.08
C ASN A 175 19.59 -0.28 -2.72
N ILE A 176 18.97 -1.40 -2.33
CA ILE A 176 18.39 -1.57 -1.00
C ILE A 176 19.24 -2.55 -0.20
N LYS A 177 19.70 -2.12 0.99
CA LYS A 177 20.35 -3.04 1.93
C LYS A 177 19.33 -4.06 2.42
N PRO A 178 19.55 -5.37 2.21
CA PRO A 178 18.60 -6.40 2.56
C PRO A 178 18.41 -6.55 4.07
N VAL A 179 19.48 -6.34 4.85
CA VAL A 179 19.48 -6.47 6.31
C VAL A 179 20.29 -5.34 6.95
N ASP A 180 19.76 -4.78 8.02
CA ASP A 180 20.45 -3.86 8.93
C ASP A 180 19.84 -3.93 10.34
N GLY A 181 20.31 -3.09 11.25
CA GLY A 181 19.84 -3.07 12.65
C GLY A 181 18.33 -2.90 12.79
N TRP A 182 17.66 -2.08 11.97
CA TRP A 182 16.21 -1.89 12.03
C TRP A 182 15.43 -3.11 11.52
N ILE A 183 15.91 -3.77 10.47
CA ILE A 183 15.32 -5.04 9.99
C ILE A 183 15.43 -6.11 11.09
N ILE A 184 16.60 -6.24 11.71
CA ILE A 184 16.81 -7.20 12.81
C ILE A 184 15.89 -6.85 13.99
N THR A 185 15.77 -5.57 14.35
CA THR A 185 14.84 -5.13 15.39
C THR A 185 13.40 -5.53 15.07
N ASN A 186 12.94 -5.30 13.84
CA ASN A 186 11.60 -5.72 13.43
C ASN A 186 11.43 -7.24 13.54
N TRP A 187 12.41 -8.05 13.12
CA TRP A 187 12.36 -9.50 13.26
C TRP A 187 12.30 -9.96 14.72
N VAL A 188 13.12 -9.38 15.58
CA VAL A 188 13.16 -9.75 17.01
C VAL A 188 11.81 -9.44 17.66
N PHE A 189 11.28 -8.23 17.49
CA PHE A 189 9.98 -7.87 18.05
C PHE A 189 8.83 -8.73 17.50
N GLN A 190 8.82 -8.99 16.20
CA GLN A 190 7.79 -9.81 15.57
C GLN A 190 7.82 -11.24 16.10
N PHE A 191 8.97 -11.91 16.03
CA PHE A 191 9.05 -13.32 16.46
C PHE A 191 8.87 -13.48 17.97
N ALA A 192 9.27 -12.50 18.79
CA ALA A 192 8.97 -12.49 20.23
C ALA A 192 7.46 -12.37 20.48
N PHE A 193 6.77 -11.50 19.74
CA PHE A 193 5.32 -11.35 19.81
C PHE A 193 4.60 -12.63 19.35
N ASP A 194 5.00 -13.20 18.22
CA ASP A 194 4.40 -14.42 17.67
C ASP A 194 4.57 -15.60 18.63
N ALA A 195 5.76 -15.74 19.23
CA ALA A 195 6.02 -16.75 20.25
C ALA A 195 5.15 -16.53 21.50
N ALA A 196 4.98 -15.28 21.94
CA ALA A 196 4.11 -14.98 23.07
C ALA A 196 2.64 -15.34 22.78
N ILE A 197 2.12 -14.96 21.60
CA ILE A 197 0.75 -15.33 21.19
C ILE A 197 0.61 -16.86 21.13
N TRP A 198 1.60 -17.57 20.55
CA TRP A 198 1.57 -19.03 20.49
C TRP A 198 1.58 -19.68 21.87
N ILE A 199 2.46 -19.24 22.77
CA ILE A 199 2.63 -19.83 24.10
C ILE A 199 1.41 -19.55 24.99
N PHE A 200 0.90 -18.34 25.00
CA PHE A 200 -0.17 -17.93 25.92
C PHE A 200 -1.58 -18.17 25.37
N PHE A 201 -1.78 -18.10 24.06
CA PHE A 201 -3.11 -18.21 23.44
C PHE A 201 -3.24 -19.40 22.50
N GLY A 202 -2.13 -20.05 22.11
CA GLY A 202 -2.11 -21.22 21.27
C GLY A 202 -2.12 -20.94 19.76
N PRO A 203 -1.99 -21.99 18.94
CA PRO A 203 -1.79 -21.85 17.49
C PRO A 203 -2.99 -21.24 16.76
N LYS A 204 -4.22 -21.47 17.22
CA LYS A 204 -5.42 -20.90 16.57
C LYS A 204 -5.45 -19.37 16.65
N ALA A 205 -4.99 -18.79 17.77
CA ALA A 205 -4.91 -17.35 17.96
C ALA A 205 -3.91 -16.70 16.98
N LEU A 206 -2.73 -17.32 16.81
CA LEU A 206 -1.73 -16.87 15.85
C LEU A 206 -2.23 -17.03 14.40
N MET A 207 -2.90 -18.17 14.10
CA MET A 207 -3.47 -18.40 12.77
C MET A 207 -4.60 -17.43 12.43
N PHE A 208 -5.42 -17.00 13.41
CA PHE A 208 -6.39 -15.93 13.20
C PHE A 208 -5.71 -14.65 12.70
N MET A 209 -4.62 -14.23 13.35
CA MET A 209 -3.88 -13.03 12.94
C MET A 209 -3.30 -13.18 11.53
N LEU A 210 -2.65 -14.32 11.25
CA LEU A 210 -2.05 -14.61 9.95
C LEU A 210 -3.10 -14.62 8.82
N ILE A 211 -4.22 -15.30 9.02
CA ILE A 211 -5.32 -15.37 8.04
C ILE A 211 -5.92 -13.99 7.83
N SER A 212 -6.11 -13.22 8.90
CA SER A 212 -6.59 -11.84 8.84
C SER A 212 -5.66 -10.96 7.98
N PHE A 213 -4.34 -11.12 8.14
CA PHE A 213 -3.37 -10.41 7.32
C PHE A 213 -3.48 -10.80 5.85
N PHE A 214 -3.55 -12.09 5.52
CA PHE A 214 -3.71 -12.54 4.13
C PHE A 214 -4.98 -11.99 3.47
N PHE A 215 -6.09 -11.94 4.19
CA PHE A 215 -7.31 -11.30 3.68
C PHE A 215 -7.15 -9.80 3.54
N SER A 216 -6.47 -9.12 4.45
CA SER A 216 -6.33 -7.65 4.44
C SER A 216 -5.65 -7.09 3.18
N VAL A 217 -4.79 -7.88 2.55
CA VAL A 217 -3.98 -7.49 1.38
C VAL A 217 -4.24 -8.36 0.15
N GLY A 218 -5.05 -9.41 0.26
CA GLY A 218 -5.19 -10.45 -0.77
C GLY A 218 -6.60 -10.67 -1.28
N LEU A 219 -7.10 -11.90 -1.16
CA LEU A 219 -8.40 -12.34 -1.71
C LEU A 219 -9.57 -11.82 -0.84
N HIS A 220 -9.74 -10.53 -0.85
CA HIS A 220 -10.77 -9.76 -0.16
C HIS A 220 -11.02 -8.46 -0.93
N PRO A 221 -12.19 -7.80 -0.85
CA PRO A 221 -12.41 -6.48 -1.46
C PRO A 221 -11.35 -5.43 -1.12
N LEU A 222 -10.73 -5.49 0.06
CA LEU A 222 -9.60 -4.63 0.44
C LEU A 222 -8.35 -4.84 -0.42
N GLY A 223 -8.13 -6.06 -0.95
CA GLY A 223 -7.04 -6.35 -1.88
C GLY A 223 -7.18 -5.64 -3.23
N ALA A 224 -8.38 -5.15 -3.57
CA ALA A 224 -8.58 -4.30 -4.73
C ALA A 224 -7.83 -2.96 -4.63
N ARG A 225 -7.39 -2.55 -3.45
CA ARG A 225 -6.54 -1.38 -3.25
C ARG A 225 -5.29 -1.44 -4.14
N TRP A 226 -4.60 -2.59 -4.20
CA TRP A 226 -3.40 -2.76 -5.04
C TRP A 226 -3.68 -2.61 -6.53
N ILE A 227 -4.90 -2.92 -6.96
CA ILE A 227 -5.34 -2.72 -8.32
C ILE A 227 -5.72 -1.24 -8.55
N GLN A 228 -6.42 -0.63 -7.58
CA GLN A 228 -6.83 0.77 -7.65
C GLN A 228 -5.64 1.70 -7.83
N GLU A 229 -4.55 1.45 -7.11
CA GLU A 229 -3.45 2.39 -7.01
C GLU A 229 -2.82 2.69 -8.38
N HIS A 230 -2.46 1.66 -9.16
CA HIS A 230 -1.64 1.87 -10.36
C HIS A 230 -1.99 1.00 -11.57
N TYR A 231 -3.13 0.30 -11.57
CA TYR A 231 -3.51 -0.50 -12.73
C TYR A 231 -4.36 0.31 -13.72
N LEU A 232 -4.06 0.19 -15.01
CA LEU A 232 -4.77 0.85 -16.12
C LEU A 232 -6.17 0.22 -16.31
N VAL A 233 -7.09 0.48 -15.37
CA VAL A 233 -8.44 -0.09 -15.35
C VAL A 233 -9.46 0.84 -15.98
N LEU A 234 -9.38 2.13 -15.70
CA LEU A 234 -10.38 3.12 -16.14
C LEU A 234 -9.93 3.89 -17.37
N ASP A 235 -8.62 4.07 -17.53
CA ASP A 235 -8.02 4.83 -18.62
C ASP A 235 -6.63 4.28 -18.95
N GLU A 236 -6.28 4.25 -20.22
CA GLU A 236 -4.96 3.78 -20.65
C GLU A 236 -3.83 4.80 -20.43
N ASN A 237 -4.18 6.07 -20.22
CA ASN A 237 -3.23 7.18 -20.07
C ASN A 237 -3.08 7.65 -18.62
N GLN A 238 -3.99 7.24 -17.73
CA GLN A 238 -3.90 7.58 -16.31
C GLN A 238 -3.39 6.37 -15.55
N GLU A 239 -2.25 6.49 -14.91
CA GLU A 239 -1.53 5.39 -14.25
C GLU A 239 -1.69 5.34 -12.72
N THR A 240 -2.28 6.39 -12.13
CA THR A 240 -2.55 6.46 -10.69
C THR A 240 -3.98 6.88 -10.48
N TYR A 241 -4.68 6.17 -9.61
CA TYR A 241 -6.09 6.40 -9.34
C TYR A 241 -6.34 6.56 -7.86
N SER A 242 -7.19 7.54 -7.52
CA SER A 242 -7.77 7.63 -6.19
C SER A 242 -9.07 6.84 -6.09
N TYR A 243 -9.43 6.50 -4.87
CA TYR A 243 -10.71 5.89 -4.49
C TYR A 243 -11.42 6.83 -3.52
N TYR A 244 -12.68 7.17 -3.81
CA TYR A 244 -13.46 8.10 -2.98
C TYR A 244 -14.71 7.44 -2.37
N GLY A 245 -14.68 6.13 -2.15
CA GLY A 245 -15.78 5.39 -1.56
C GLY A 245 -15.73 5.31 -0.02
N PRO A 246 -16.76 4.70 0.60
CA PRO A 246 -16.95 4.70 2.05
C PRO A 246 -15.89 3.93 2.84
N LEU A 247 -15.18 2.98 2.22
CA LEU A 247 -14.12 2.23 2.90
C LEU A 247 -12.90 3.10 3.25
N ASN A 248 -12.77 4.32 2.70
CA ASN A 248 -11.76 5.28 3.12
C ASN A 248 -11.83 5.59 4.62
N LEU A 249 -13.03 5.58 5.21
CA LEU A 249 -13.21 5.80 6.65
C LEU A 249 -12.48 4.73 7.48
N LEU A 250 -12.59 3.46 7.07
CA LEU A 250 -11.96 2.33 7.75
C LEU A 250 -10.48 2.13 7.37
N SER A 251 -10.05 2.77 6.30
CA SER A 251 -8.70 2.62 5.71
C SER A 251 -7.87 3.90 5.83
N PHE A 252 -8.19 4.80 6.76
CA PHE A 252 -7.43 6.03 7.00
C PHE A 252 -7.10 6.79 5.69
N ASN A 253 -8.12 6.97 4.84
CA ASN A 253 -8.03 7.71 3.58
C ASN A 253 -6.92 7.26 2.61
N VAL A 254 -6.42 6.02 2.73
CA VAL A 254 -5.39 5.50 1.81
C VAL A 254 -5.84 5.49 0.35
N GLY A 255 -7.15 5.53 0.10
CA GLY A 255 -7.70 5.64 -1.24
C GLY A 255 -7.43 6.98 -1.93
N TYR A 256 -7.08 8.04 -1.22
CA TYR A 256 -6.63 9.32 -1.80
C TYR A 256 -5.20 9.20 -2.33
N HIS A 257 -5.00 8.32 -3.29
CA HIS A 257 -3.68 7.87 -3.70
C HIS A 257 -2.97 8.83 -4.66
N ASN A 258 -3.70 9.52 -5.55
CA ASN A 258 -3.13 10.62 -6.35
C ASN A 258 -2.62 11.74 -5.45
N GLU A 259 -3.45 12.15 -4.48
CA GLU A 259 -3.14 13.19 -3.52
C GLU A 259 -1.93 12.82 -2.66
N HIS A 260 -1.86 11.55 -2.25
CA HIS A 260 -0.75 11.03 -1.50
C HIS A 260 0.56 11.00 -2.31
N HIS A 261 0.53 10.56 -3.57
CA HIS A 261 1.70 10.57 -4.44
C HIS A 261 2.19 11.99 -4.76
N ASP A 262 1.27 12.94 -4.94
CA ASP A 262 1.62 14.34 -5.16
C ASP A 262 2.24 14.98 -3.90
N PHE A 263 1.71 14.65 -2.71
CA PHE A 263 2.14 15.23 -1.43
C PHE A 263 2.31 14.17 -0.35
N PRO A 264 3.33 13.31 -0.42
CA PRO A 264 3.56 12.22 0.56
C PRO A 264 3.93 12.74 1.97
N SER A 265 4.07 14.05 2.14
CA SER A 265 4.29 14.72 3.43
C SER A 265 3.02 15.23 4.09
N ILE A 266 1.84 15.02 3.49
CA ILE A 266 0.54 15.35 4.06
C ILE A 266 -0.05 14.09 4.70
N PRO A 267 -0.42 14.12 6.00
CA PRO A 267 -0.96 12.95 6.69
C PRO A 267 -2.37 12.59 6.21
N TRP A 268 -2.73 11.33 6.35
CA TRP A 268 -3.98 10.72 5.90
C TRP A 268 -5.24 11.54 6.19
N ASN A 269 -5.32 12.18 7.36
CA ASN A 269 -6.50 12.94 7.80
C ASN A 269 -6.66 14.28 7.06
N LYS A 270 -5.65 14.74 6.35
CA LYS A 270 -5.66 15.99 5.57
C LYS A 270 -5.73 15.77 4.04
N LEU A 271 -5.63 14.53 3.56
CA LEU A 271 -5.75 14.24 2.12
C LEU A 271 -7.09 14.66 1.52
N PRO A 272 -8.25 14.49 2.19
CA PRO A 272 -9.52 15.04 1.69
C PRO A 272 -9.50 16.57 1.55
N GLN A 273 -8.84 17.28 2.47
CA GLN A 273 -8.68 18.72 2.40
C GLN A 273 -7.75 19.14 1.25
N LEU A 274 -6.68 18.38 0.98
CA LEU A 274 -5.83 18.60 -0.18
C LEU A 274 -6.64 18.55 -1.48
N LYS A 275 -7.47 17.52 -1.67
CA LYS A 275 -8.35 17.41 -2.83
C LYS A 275 -9.26 18.63 -2.97
N GLN A 276 -9.86 19.07 -1.86
CA GLN A 276 -10.74 20.25 -1.84
C GLN A 276 -10.00 21.57 -2.14
N SER A 277 -8.70 21.64 -1.80
CA SER A 277 -7.87 22.83 -2.04
C SER A 277 -7.35 22.95 -3.48
N ALA A 278 -7.40 21.87 -4.26
CA ALA A 278 -6.91 21.83 -5.63
C ALA A 278 -7.86 21.05 -6.58
N PRO A 279 -9.18 21.39 -6.61
CA PRO A 279 -10.17 20.61 -7.34
C PRO A 279 -9.92 20.54 -8.84
N SER A 280 -9.38 21.60 -9.44
CA SER A 280 -9.04 21.64 -10.88
C SER A 280 -8.01 20.58 -11.31
N PHE A 281 -7.22 20.04 -10.36
CA PHE A 281 -6.25 18.98 -10.63
C PHE A 281 -6.77 17.58 -10.35
N TYR A 282 -7.66 17.43 -9.36
CA TYR A 282 -8.11 16.12 -8.92
C TYR A 282 -9.48 15.72 -9.47
N ASP A 283 -10.40 16.68 -9.69
CA ASP A 283 -11.74 16.37 -10.21
C ASP A 283 -11.73 16.01 -11.71
N THR A 284 -10.65 16.33 -12.42
CA THR A 284 -10.44 15.94 -13.81
C THR A 284 -9.92 14.50 -13.96
N LEU A 285 -9.41 13.92 -12.87
CA LEU A 285 -8.88 12.55 -12.87
C LEU A 285 -10.01 11.53 -12.69
N LYS A 286 -9.90 10.42 -13.41
CA LYS A 286 -10.75 9.26 -13.17
C LYS A 286 -10.44 8.63 -11.82
N SER A 287 -11.47 8.20 -11.10
CA SER A 287 -11.35 7.63 -9.76
C SER A 287 -12.27 6.43 -9.58
N HIS A 288 -11.89 5.54 -8.67
CA HIS A 288 -12.73 4.42 -8.26
C HIS A 288 -13.69 4.86 -7.15
N GLN A 289 -14.92 4.31 -7.17
CA GLN A 289 -15.95 4.59 -6.18
C GLN A 289 -16.28 3.36 -5.31
N SER A 290 -15.81 2.17 -5.72
CA SER A 290 -16.06 0.92 -5.01
C SER A 290 -14.89 -0.06 -5.19
N TRP A 291 -14.20 -0.40 -4.10
CA TRP A 291 -13.21 -1.47 -4.11
C TRP A 291 -13.85 -2.84 -4.34
N THR A 292 -15.06 -3.06 -3.84
CA THR A 292 -15.79 -4.32 -4.09
C THR A 292 -16.06 -4.50 -5.59
N SER A 293 -16.56 -3.46 -6.27
CA SER A 293 -16.76 -3.52 -7.72
C SER A 293 -15.45 -3.72 -8.47
N LEU A 294 -14.39 -3.03 -8.07
CA LEU A 294 -13.06 -3.17 -8.67
C LEU A 294 -12.48 -4.58 -8.45
N PHE A 295 -12.67 -5.17 -7.26
CA PHE A 295 -12.25 -6.53 -6.95
C PHE A 295 -12.87 -7.55 -7.92
N PHE A 296 -14.19 -7.50 -8.09
CA PHE A 296 -14.89 -8.38 -9.03
C PHE A 296 -14.50 -8.05 -10.47
N ARG A 297 -14.37 -6.78 -10.84
CA ARG A 297 -13.89 -6.40 -12.18
C ARG A 297 -12.50 -6.99 -12.44
N PHE A 298 -11.55 -6.87 -11.52
CA PHE A 298 -10.23 -7.47 -11.69
C PHE A 298 -10.31 -8.98 -11.89
N LEU A 299 -11.12 -9.68 -11.13
CA LEU A 299 -11.24 -11.14 -11.23
C LEU A 299 -11.86 -11.60 -12.56
N PHE A 300 -12.89 -10.90 -13.05
CA PHE A 300 -13.70 -11.36 -14.19
C PHE A 300 -13.37 -10.70 -15.54
N ASP A 301 -12.86 -9.46 -15.55
CA ASP A 301 -12.52 -8.74 -16.77
C ASP A 301 -11.19 -9.26 -17.34
N LYS A 302 -11.24 -9.93 -18.48
CA LYS A 302 -10.06 -10.48 -19.17
C LYS A 302 -9.10 -9.41 -19.69
N ASN A 303 -9.55 -8.16 -19.82
CA ASN A 303 -8.73 -7.06 -20.30
C ASN A 303 -7.88 -6.43 -19.19
N VAL A 304 -8.25 -6.63 -17.93
CA VAL A 304 -7.46 -6.17 -16.77
C VAL A 304 -6.56 -7.31 -16.31
N THR A 305 -5.28 -7.22 -16.60
CA THR A 305 -4.28 -8.26 -16.30
C THR A 305 -3.15 -7.67 -15.45
N LEU A 306 -2.22 -8.49 -15.00
CA LEU A 306 -1.03 -8.00 -14.29
C LEU A 306 -0.11 -7.15 -15.20
N HIS A 307 -0.28 -7.24 -16.52
CA HIS A 307 0.39 -6.37 -17.49
C HIS A 307 -0.25 -4.98 -17.62
N SER A 308 -1.42 -4.74 -17.02
CA SER A 308 -2.13 -3.44 -17.08
C SER A 308 -1.42 -2.39 -16.22
N ARG A 309 -0.12 -2.20 -16.43
CA ARG A 309 0.77 -1.29 -15.71
C ARG A 309 1.68 -0.55 -16.70
N ILE A 310 2.15 0.63 -16.32
CA ILE A 310 3.17 1.38 -17.07
C ILE A 310 4.56 0.98 -16.58
N LEU A 311 5.44 0.69 -17.54
CA LEU A 311 6.89 0.60 -17.32
C LEU A 311 7.57 1.84 -17.88
N ARG A 312 8.63 2.30 -17.20
CA ARG A 312 9.44 3.44 -17.62
C ARG A 312 10.83 3.04 -18.05
N ASP A 313 11.32 3.67 -19.09
CA ASP A 313 12.68 3.55 -19.60
C ASP A 313 13.64 4.62 -19.00
N ASP A 314 14.91 4.58 -19.41
CA ASP A 314 15.94 5.51 -18.90
C ASP A 314 15.67 6.97 -19.33
N LYS A 315 15.02 7.22 -20.47
CA LYS A 315 14.66 8.56 -20.92
C LYS A 315 13.65 9.23 -19.99
N ALA A 316 12.71 8.45 -19.43
CA ALA A 316 11.78 8.94 -18.42
C ALA A 316 12.53 9.34 -17.14
N LYS A 317 13.59 8.59 -16.76
CA LYS A 317 14.44 8.89 -15.61
C LYS A 317 15.20 10.21 -15.79
N GLU A 318 15.80 10.44 -16.95
CA GLU A 318 16.50 11.71 -17.27
C GLU A 318 15.57 12.92 -17.19
N LYS A 319 14.36 12.81 -17.74
CA LYS A 319 13.33 13.86 -17.64
C LYS A 319 12.90 14.11 -16.18
N THR A 320 12.80 13.06 -15.36
CA THR A 320 12.47 13.16 -13.94
C THR A 320 13.53 13.95 -13.18
N ILE A 321 14.82 13.65 -13.38
CA ILE A 321 15.95 14.37 -12.78
C ILE A 321 15.90 15.85 -13.17
N ALA A 322 15.66 16.14 -14.45
CA ALA A 322 15.56 17.52 -14.92
C ALA A 322 14.39 18.31 -14.30
N ILE A 323 13.34 17.64 -13.82
CA ILE A 323 12.23 18.28 -13.08
C ILE A 323 12.66 18.55 -11.63
N GLU A 324 13.39 17.65 -11.00
CA GLU A 324 13.92 17.79 -9.63
C GLU A 324 14.92 18.94 -9.50
N ASP A 325 15.87 19.05 -10.43
CA ASP A 325 16.88 20.12 -10.45
C ASP A 325 16.27 21.53 -10.54
N LYS A 326 15.01 21.63 -10.96
CA LYS A 326 14.25 22.89 -11.00
C LYS A 326 13.55 23.27 -9.68
N GLY A 327 13.88 22.62 -8.56
CA GLY A 327 13.62 23.12 -7.21
C GLY A 327 12.50 22.47 -6.40
N ILE A 328 12.20 21.20 -6.61
CA ILE A 328 11.34 20.43 -5.69
C ILE A 328 12.21 19.51 -4.84
N LYS A 329 12.54 19.92 -3.62
CA LYS A 329 13.09 19.00 -2.61
C LYS A 329 11.91 18.25 -1.97
N TYR A 330 11.85 16.92 -2.20
CA TYR A 330 11.00 16.04 -1.43
C TYR A 330 11.64 15.84 -0.05
N TYR A 331 10.98 16.31 0.99
CA TYR A 331 11.39 16.14 2.40
C TYR A 331 10.83 14.86 2.99
#